data_6579ed594e823c6d6e0a7bf4de04d1d6
#
_entry.id   6579ed594e823c6d6e0a7bf4de04d1d6
#
_cell.length_a   1.000
_cell.length_b   1.000
_cell.length_c   1.000
_cell.angle_alpha   90.00
_cell.angle_beta   90.00
_cell.angle_gamma   90.00
#
_symmetry.space_group_name_H-M   'P 1'
#
loop_
_entity.id
_entity.type
_entity.pdbx_description
1 polymer ?
#
loop_
_entity_poly.entity_id
_entity_poly.type
_entity_poly.pdbx_seq_one_letter_code
_entity_poly.pdbx_strand_id
1 'polypeptide(L)'
;MKKYVLPLLLLGGCLCLSGCKAQRSYEPAPSVAAPSVTALEQPFRQMSGNPDGMALYSACTFSYGGQDWAVESYVPAELMLDGELMLDDSCHFLLRVVSGSQDAAVLLDEQVQLGAPAADVWVDGQEQLHVTLRDVRTACYQVTDYVYRPERHAMVGSTVLDASGINYVGTTQR
;
A
#
# COMPACT_ATOMS: atom_id res chain seq x y z
N MET A 1 -15.37 -87.10 27.79
CA MET A 1 -14.99 -85.69 27.89
C MET A 1 -15.44 -84.95 26.62
N LYS A 2 -16.57 -84.33 26.62
CA LYS A 2 -17.15 -83.63 25.46
C LYS A 2 -16.98 -82.17 25.60
N LYS A 3 -16.26 -81.53 24.67
CA LYS A 3 -16.06 -80.05 24.60
C LYS A 3 -17.21 -79.49 23.79
N TYR A 4 -17.98 -78.65 24.37
CA TYR A 4 -18.98 -77.78 23.66
C TYR A 4 -18.36 -76.48 23.32
N VAL A 5 -18.33 -76.13 22.03
CA VAL A 5 -17.93 -74.83 21.50
C VAL A 5 -19.21 -74.04 21.20
N LEU A 6 -19.37 -72.94 21.82
CA LEU A 6 -20.49 -72.02 21.63
C LEU A 6 -20.09 -70.91 20.65
N PRO A 7 -20.82 -70.68 19.59
CA PRO A 7 -20.50 -69.56 18.67
C PRO A 7 -21.11 -68.26 19.20
N LEU A 8 -20.28 -67.26 19.43
CA LEU A 8 -20.67 -65.92 19.82
C LEU A 8 -21.04 -65.12 18.53
N LEU A 9 -22.33 -64.80 18.44
CA LEU A 9 -22.86 -63.92 17.39
C LEU A 9 -22.60 -62.46 17.78
N LEU A 10 -21.65 -61.81 17.08
CA LEU A 10 -21.39 -60.39 17.17
C LEU A 10 -22.29 -59.64 16.19
N LEU A 11 -23.36 -59.01 16.70
CA LEU A 11 -24.13 -58.03 15.95
C LEU A 11 -23.29 -56.73 15.85
N GLY A 12 -22.70 -56.50 14.66
CA GLY A 12 -22.06 -55.24 14.37
C GLY A 12 -23.07 -54.14 14.04
N GLY A 13 -23.30 -53.26 14.97
CA GLY A 13 -24.07 -52.03 14.73
C GLY A 13 -23.27 -51.05 13.92
N CYS A 14 -23.67 -50.85 12.66
CA CYS A 14 -23.13 -49.80 11.79
C CYS A 14 -23.65 -48.43 12.19
N LEU A 15 -22.92 -47.70 13.05
CA LEU A 15 -23.16 -46.31 13.30
C LEU A 15 -22.65 -45.46 12.12
N CYS A 16 -23.54 -45.13 11.21
CA CYS A 16 -23.28 -44.12 10.17
C CYS A 16 -23.19 -42.76 10.83
N LEU A 17 -21.98 -42.35 11.21
CA LEU A 17 -21.67 -40.97 11.52
C LEU A 17 -21.72 -40.16 10.22
N SER A 18 -22.89 -39.60 9.92
CA SER A 18 -23.07 -38.58 8.87
C SER A 18 -22.34 -37.33 9.33
N GLY A 19 -21.03 -37.28 9.07
CA GLY A 19 -20.25 -36.05 9.21
C GLY A 19 -20.73 -35.05 8.16
N CYS A 20 -21.60 -34.11 8.54
CA CYS A 20 -21.82 -32.91 7.76
C CYS A 20 -20.50 -32.19 7.64
N LYS A 21 -19.74 -32.42 6.58
CA LYS A 21 -18.71 -31.51 6.14
C LYS A 21 -19.42 -30.23 5.74
N ALA A 22 -19.39 -29.21 6.61
CA ALA A 22 -19.73 -27.87 6.24
C ALA A 22 -18.77 -27.49 5.10
N GLN A 23 -19.28 -27.57 3.88
CA GLN A 23 -18.60 -27.09 2.68
C GLN A 23 -18.59 -25.57 2.85
N ARG A 24 -17.49 -25.02 3.39
CA ARG A 24 -17.25 -23.58 3.31
C ARG A 24 -17.29 -23.25 1.83
N SER A 25 -18.37 -22.61 1.39
CA SER A 25 -18.41 -21.96 0.10
C SER A 25 -17.27 -20.97 0.10
N TYR A 26 -16.25 -21.24 -0.70
CA TYR A 26 -15.16 -20.31 -0.95
C TYR A 26 -15.80 -19.17 -1.74
N GLU A 27 -16.08 -18.06 -1.05
CA GLU A 27 -16.47 -16.84 -1.72
C GLU A 27 -15.26 -16.41 -2.57
N PRO A 28 -15.40 -16.25 -3.89
CA PRO A 28 -14.27 -15.89 -4.73
C PRO A 28 -13.69 -14.60 -4.19
N ALA A 29 -12.37 -14.56 -4.01
CA ALA A 29 -11.66 -13.35 -3.62
C ALA A 29 -12.10 -12.19 -4.52
N PRO A 30 -12.24 -10.96 -3.97
CA PRO A 30 -12.58 -9.80 -4.77
C PRO A 30 -11.63 -9.74 -5.97
N SER A 31 -12.21 -9.53 -7.15
CA SER A 31 -11.43 -9.45 -8.39
C SER A 31 -10.49 -8.25 -8.27
N VAL A 32 -9.20 -8.54 -8.16
CA VAL A 32 -8.19 -7.50 -8.31
C VAL A 32 -8.27 -7.06 -9.77
N ALA A 33 -8.67 -5.81 -9.99
CA ALA A 33 -8.71 -5.25 -11.34
C ALA A 33 -7.31 -5.36 -11.95
N ALA A 34 -7.25 -5.78 -13.22
CA ALA A 34 -5.98 -5.74 -13.95
C ALA A 34 -5.47 -4.29 -13.94
N PRO A 35 -4.17 -4.05 -13.70
CA PRO A 35 -3.62 -2.70 -13.62
C PRO A 35 -4.02 -1.91 -14.87
N SER A 36 -4.72 -0.80 -14.66
CA SER A 36 -5.04 0.11 -15.76
C SER A 36 -3.76 0.82 -16.17
N VAL A 37 -3.32 0.63 -17.40
CA VAL A 37 -2.08 1.21 -17.96
C VAL A 37 -2.28 2.69 -18.31
N THR A 38 -3.03 3.44 -17.51
CA THR A 38 -3.05 4.90 -17.65
C THR A 38 -1.80 5.42 -16.96
N ALA A 39 -0.80 5.76 -17.74
CA ALA A 39 0.42 6.37 -17.22
C ALA A 39 0.10 7.71 -16.57
N LEU A 40 0.37 7.83 -15.28
CA LEU A 40 0.25 9.07 -14.52
C LEU A 40 1.58 9.84 -14.70
N GLU A 41 1.58 10.95 -15.41
CA GLU A 41 2.78 11.75 -15.58
C GLU A 41 2.76 12.95 -14.62
N GLN A 42 3.80 13.03 -13.78
CA GLN A 42 4.01 14.10 -12.82
C GLN A 42 5.28 14.86 -13.18
N PRO A 43 5.18 15.98 -13.88
CA PRO A 43 6.34 16.76 -14.31
C PRO A 43 7.00 17.46 -13.12
N PHE A 44 8.32 17.54 -13.12
CA PHE A 44 9.03 18.40 -12.20
C PHE A 44 8.78 19.87 -12.55
N ARG A 45 8.52 20.65 -11.51
CA ARG A 45 8.31 22.09 -11.61
C ARG A 45 9.09 22.79 -10.49
N GLN A 46 9.49 24.03 -10.75
CA GLN A 46 10.11 24.83 -9.72
C GLN A 46 9.13 25.07 -8.57
N MET A 47 9.49 24.59 -7.40
CA MET A 47 8.71 24.71 -6.16
C MET A 47 9.68 25.01 -5.02
N SER A 48 9.67 26.25 -4.53
CA SER A 48 10.57 26.66 -3.44
C SER A 48 9.84 26.62 -2.10
N GLY A 49 10.50 26.05 -1.09
CA GLY A 49 10.00 26.03 0.28
C GLY A 49 8.88 25.01 0.54
N ASN A 50 8.29 25.14 1.72
CA ASN A 50 7.14 24.31 2.10
C ASN A 50 5.89 24.79 1.36
N PRO A 51 4.96 23.90 1.05
CA PRO A 51 3.63 24.28 0.56
C PRO A 51 2.92 25.18 1.59
N ASP A 52 2.14 26.16 1.10
CA ASP A 52 1.45 27.11 1.95
C ASP A 52 0.52 26.43 2.97
N GLY A 53 0.65 26.79 4.24
CA GLY A 53 -0.14 26.24 5.33
C GLY A 53 0.19 24.78 5.71
N MET A 54 1.26 24.20 5.14
CA MET A 54 1.65 22.83 5.42
C MET A 54 2.97 22.73 6.19
N ALA A 55 3.08 21.71 7.02
CA ALA A 55 4.29 21.34 7.73
C ALA A 55 4.87 20.02 7.17
N LEU A 56 6.18 19.92 7.15
CA LEU A 56 6.87 18.68 6.79
C LEU A 56 6.58 17.62 7.87
N TYR A 57 5.93 16.54 7.44
CA TYR A 57 5.60 15.41 8.30
C TYR A 57 6.71 14.34 8.28
N SER A 58 7.20 13.99 7.09
CA SER A 58 8.30 13.03 6.93
C SER A 58 9.11 13.33 5.68
N ALA A 59 10.38 12.93 5.69
CA ALA A 59 11.25 13.02 4.53
C ALA A 59 12.23 11.84 4.48
N CYS A 60 12.51 11.37 3.26
CA CYS A 60 13.58 10.44 2.95
C CYS A 60 14.54 11.13 1.97
N THR A 61 15.79 11.36 2.38
CA THR A 61 16.83 11.96 1.53
C THR A 61 17.78 10.91 1.00
N PHE A 62 18.19 11.03 -0.25
CA PHE A 62 19.09 10.10 -0.91
C PHE A 62 19.85 10.78 -2.05
N SER A 63 20.90 10.13 -2.58
CA SER A 63 21.62 10.61 -3.75
C SER A 63 21.34 9.71 -4.95
N TYR A 64 21.04 10.30 -6.09
CA TYR A 64 20.82 9.57 -7.34
C TYR A 64 21.32 10.40 -8.54
N GLY A 65 22.06 9.76 -9.46
CA GLY A 65 22.61 10.45 -10.63
C GLY A 65 23.59 11.59 -10.28
N GLY A 66 24.25 11.54 -9.12
CA GLY A 66 25.18 12.58 -8.65
C GLY A 66 24.47 13.83 -8.12
N GLN A 67 23.19 13.78 -7.85
CA GLN A 67 22.38 14.86 -7.26
C GLN A 67 21.73 14.40 -5.97
N ASP A 68 21.41 15.36 -5.12
CA ASP A 68 20.62 15.11 -3.91
C ASP A 68 19.13 15.13 -4.23
N TRP A 69 18.42 14.16 -3.69
CA TRP A 69 16.99 13.96 -3.85
C TRP A 69 16.31 13.81 -2.49
N ALA A 70 15.03 14.14 -2.47
CA ALA A 70 14.19 13.84 -1.32
C ALA A 70 12.79 13.39 -1.77
N VAL A 71 12.17 12.49 -0.99
CA VAL A 71 10.73 12.29 -0.99
C VAL A 71 10.20 12.89 0.29
N GLU A 72 9.28 13.84 0.16
CA GLU A 72 8.76 14.63 1.27
C GLU A 72 7.25 14.46 1.35
N SER A 73 6.75 14.28 2.58
CA SER A 73 5.33 14.26 2.88
C SER A 73 4.96 15.42 3.79
N TYR A 74 3.91 16.12 3.44
CA TYR A 74 3.40 17.29 4.14
C TYR A 74 1.97 17.07 4.60
N VAL A 75 1.62 17.71 5.71
CA VAL A 75 0.27 17.75 6.29
C VAL A 75 -0.07 19.17 6.69
N PRO A 76 -1.35 19.54 6.91
CA PRO A 76 -1.72 20.85 7.46
C PRO A 76 -0.96 21.14 8.74
N ALA A 77 -0.38 22.35 8.82
CA ALA A 77 0.49 22.72 9.93
C ALA A 77 -0.24 22.71 11.29
N GLU A 78 -1.55 22.98 11.30
CA GLU A 78 -2.40 22.94 12.49
C GLU A 78 -2.60 21.54 13.06
N LEU A 79 -2.33 20.48 12.28
CA LEU A 79 -2.40 19.08 12.74
C LEU A 79 -1.07 18.60 13.34
N MET A 80 -0.01 19.40 13.25
CA MET A 80 1.28 19.09 13.86
C MET A 80 1.36 19.71 15.26
N LEU A 81 1.34 18.90 16.30
CA LEU A 81 1.48 19.32 17.69
C LEU A 81 2.74 18.72 18.29
N ASP A 82 3.65 19.58 18.77
CA ASP A 82 4.93 19.15 19.38
C ASP A 82 5.77 18.21 18.50
N GLY A 83 5.62 18.33 17.17
CA GLY A 83 6.33 17.48 16.19
C GLY A 83 5.63 16.15 15.89
N GLU A 84 4.50 15.89 16.49
CA GLU A 84 3.68 14.70 16.24
C GLU A 84 2.43 15.06 15.42
N LEU A 85 2.04 14.17 14.51
CA LEU A 85 0.83 14.33 13.73
C LEU A 85 -0.38 13.89 14.54
N MET A 86 -1.29 14.82 14.80
CA MET A 86 -2.60 14.56 15.38
C MET A 86 -3.56 14.16 14.25
N LEU A 87 -3.58 12.87 13.92
CA LEU A 87 -4.49 12.34 12.90
C LEU A 87 -5.94 12.44 13.40
N ASP A 88 -6.76 13.14 12.63
CA ASP A 88 -8.22 13.06 12.68
C ASP A 88 -8.70 12.01 11.66
N ASP A 89 -10.01 11.77 11.59
CA ASP A 89 -10.65 10.83 10.65
C ASP A 89 -10.28 11.09 9.19
N SER A 90 -9.82 12.29 8.86
CA SER A 90 -9.27 12.64 7.56
C SER A 90 -8.18 13.70 7.66
N CYS A 91 -7.14 13.55 6.85
CA CYS A 91 -6.01 14.47 6.78
C CYS A 91 -5.64 14.74 5.32
N HIS A 92 -5.33 15.98 5.00
CA HIS A 92 -4.78 16.33 3.69
C HIS A 92 -3.30 15.95 3.66
N PHE A 93 -2.91 15.11 2.72
CA PHE A 93 -1.52 14.77 2.47
C PHE A 93 -1.06 15.34 1.14
N LEU A 94 0.10 15.99 1.14
CA LEU A 94 0.84 16.30 -0.07
C LEU A 94 2.17 15.53 -0.02
N LEU A 95 2.41 14.69 -1.03
CA LEU A 95 3.65 13.94 -1.17
C LEU A 95 4.32 14.34 -2.48
N ARG A 96 5.60 14.72 -2.39
CA ARG A 96 6.38 15.16 -3.54
C ARG A 96 7.77 14.52 -3.58
N VAL A 97 8.32 14.40 -4.78
CA VAL A 97 9.73 14.09 -5.01
C VAL A 97 10.44 15.38 -5.37
N VAL A 98 11.52 15.68 -4.67
CA VAL A 98 12.37 16.86 -4.91
C VAL A 98 13.68 16.41 -5.55
N SER A 99 14.10 17.10 -6.62
CA SER A 99 15.37 16.90 -7.31
C SER A 99 16.21 18.16 -7.24
N GLY A 100 17.41 18.04 -6.67
CA GLY A 100 18.26 19.21 -6.43
C GLY A 100 17.63 20.16 -5.42
N SER A 101 17.80 21.49 -5.64
CA SER A 101 17.39 22.47 -4.64
C SER A 101 15.98 23.05 -4.82
N GLN A 102 15.32 22.84 -5.95
CA GLN A 102 14.09 23.59 -6.23
C GLN A 102 13.06 22.90 -7.13
N ASP A 103 13.39 21.81 -7.80
CA ASP A 103 12.45 21.13 -8.69
C ASP A 103 11.71 20.00 -7.96
N ALA A 104 10.40 19.99 -8.04
CA ALA A 104 9.58 18.96 -7.39
C ALA A 104 8.48 18.44 -8.32
N ALA A 105 8.20 17.13 -8.21
CA ALA A 105 7.07 16.46 -8.81
C ALA A 105 6.10 16.01 -7.71
N VAL A 106 4.84 16.43 -7.78
CA VAL A 106 3.80 16.07 -6.81
C VAL A 106 3.21 14.72 -7.18
N LEU A 107 3.35 13.73 -6.30
CA LEU A 107 2.83 12.37 -6.52
C LEU A 107 1.43 12.19 -5.92
N LEU A 108 1.13 12.91 -4.85
CA LEU A 108 -0.16 12.90 -4.17
C LEU A 108 -0.46 14.31 -3.64
N ASP A 109 -1.71 14.76 -3.79
CA ASP A 109 -2.22 16.01 -3.22
C ASP A 109 -3.71 15.82 -2.97
N GLU A 110 -4.06 15.13 -1.86
CA GLU A 110 -5.42 14.67 -1.61
C GLU A 110 -5.79 14.62 -0.12
N GLN A 111 -7.08 14.69 0.14
CA GLN A 111 -7.67 14.36 1.44
C GLN A 111 -7.75 12.84 1.61
N VAL A 112 -7.04 12.29 2.60
CA VAL A 112 -6.99 10.86 2.90
C VAL A 112 -7.80 10.57 4.16
N GLN A 113 -8.70 9.60 4.08
CA GLN A 113 -9.53 9.16 5.20
C GLN A 113 -8.93 7.89 5.85
N LEU A 114 -8.78 7.94 7.18
CA LEU A 114 -8.38 6.81 8.02
C LEU A 114 -7.12 6.07 7.50
N GLY A 115 -6.09 6.82 7.15
CA GLY A 115 -4.83 6.29 6.68
C GLY A 115 -3.76 7.36 6.53
N ALA A 116 -2.55 6.93 6.31
CA ALA A 116 -1.42 7.78 5.93
C ALA A 116 -0.72 7.16 4.72
N PRO A 117 -0.60 7.91 3.61
CA PRO A 117 0.18 7.48 2.45
C PRO A 117 1.65 7.32 2.85
N ALA A 118 2.30 6.33 2.27
CA ALA A 118 3.72 6.11 2.46
C ALA A 118 4.41 5.89 1.13
N ALA A 119 5.69 6.25 1.03
CA ALA A 119 6.49 6.04 -0.15
C ALA A 119 7.75 5.24 0.17
N ASP A 120 8.08 4.31 -0.71
CA ASP A 120 9.33 3.57 -0.71
C ASP A 120 10.18 4.03 -1.90
N VAL A 121 11.48 4.24 -1.69
CA VAL A 121 12.42 4.66 -2.73
C VAL A 121 13.40 3.54 -3.00
N TRP A 122 13.63 3.23 -4.27
CA TRP A 122 14.56 2.18 -4.67
C TRP A 122 15.09 2.41 -6.09
N VAL A 123 16.18 1.73 -6.42
CA VAL A 123 16.79 1.76 -7.75
C VAL A 123 16.82 0.34 -8.28
N ASP A 124 16.38 0.15 -9.52
CA ASP A 124 16.33 -1.18 -10.14
C ASP A 124 17.69 -1.62 -10.72
N GLY A 125 17.74 -2.83 -11.29
CA GLY A 125 18.94 -3.37 -11.94
C GLY A 125 19.34 -2.67 -13.24
N GLN A 126 18.54 -1.73 -13.72
CA GLN A 126 18.79 -0.87 -14.88
C GLN A 126 19.16 0.56 -14.47
N GLU A 127 19.47 0.75 -13.18
CA GLU A 127 19.77 2.04 -12.56
C GLU A 127 18.64 3.08 -12.69
N GLN A 128 17.37 2.64 -12.81
CA GLN A 128 16.22 3.54 -12.82
C GLN A 128 15.75 3.82 -11.39
N LEU A 129 15.47 5.09 -11.11
CA LEU A 129 14.91 5.52 -9.82
C LEU A 129 13.41 5.29 -9.80
N HIS A 130 12.96 4.61 -8.77
CA HIS A 130 11.56 4.33 -8.47
C HIS A 130 11.14 4.96 -7.15
N VAL A 131 9.91 5.46 -7.13
CA VAL A 131 9.20 5.86 -5.92
C VAL A 131 7.85 5.14 -5.92
N THR A 132 7.69 4.18 -5.03
CA THR A 132 6.46 3.41 -4.90
C THR A 132 5.58 4.03 -3.84
N LEU A 133 4.48 4.65 -4.25
CA LEU A 133 3.46 5.20 -3.36
C LEU A 133 2.49 4.11 -2.94
N ARG A 134 2.32 3.93 -1.64
CA ARG A 134 1.31 3.08 -1.01
C ARG A 134 0.24 3.97 -0.38
N ASP A 135 -0.94 3.96 -0.95
CA ASP A 135 -2.10 4.68 -0.43
C ASP A 135 -3.05 3.66 0.23
N VAL A 136 -3.09 3.71 1.56
CA VAL A 136 -3.89 2.80 2.38
C VAL A 136 -5.01 3.60 3.01
N ARG A 137 -6.24 3.30 2.63
CA ARG A 137 -7.48 3.91 3.17
C ARG A 137 -8.40 2.80 3.70
N THR A 138 -9.42 3.17 4.44
CA THR A 138 -10.32 2.21 5.12
C THR A 138 -10.86 1.09 4.22
N ALA A 139 -11.16 1.39 2.96
CA ALA A 139 -11.75 0.43 2.03
C ALA A 139 -10.99 0.34 0.71
N CYS A 140 -9.76 0.88 0.65
CA CYS A 140 -8.95 0.92 -0.55
C CYS A 140 -7.48 0.72 -0.20
N TYR A 141 -6.80 -0.10 -0.98
CA TYR A 141 -5.35 -0.25 -0.94
C TYR A 141 -4.83 -0.11 -2.37
N GLN A 142 -4.15 1.00 -2.63
CA GLN A 142 -3.58 1.28 -3.94
C GLN A 142 -2.06 1.37 -3.84
N VAL A 143 -1.38 0.79 -4.81
CA VAL A 143 0.07 0.90 -4.97
C VAL A 143 0.34 1.42 -6.37
N THR A 144 1.04 2.55 -6.43
CA THR A 144 1.48 3.16 -7.69
C THR A 144 2.99 3.24 -7.70
N ASP A 145 3.62 2.68 -8.72
CA ASP A 145 5.05 2.77 -8.92
C ASP A 145 5.35 3.90 -9.91
N TYR A 146 6.10 4.89 -9.46
CA TYR A 146 6.57 6.03 -10.25
C TYR A 146 8.03 5.83 -10.62
N VAL A 147 8.34 5.89 -11.91
CA VAL A 147 9.71 5.79 -12.44
C VAL A 147 10.15 7.16 -12.91
N TYR A 148 11.33 7.59 -12.50
CA TYR A 148 11.91 8.83 -13.03
C TYR A 148 12.31 8.68 -14.49
N ARG A 149 11.86 9.62 -15.32
CA ARG A 149 12.18 9.70 -16.76
C ARG A 149 12.93 11.00 -17.03
N PRO A 150 14.28 10.95 -17.10
CA PRO A 150 15.09 12.15 -17.29
C PRO A 150 14.78 12.88 -18.61
N GLU A 151 14.45 12.15 -19.66
CA GLU A 151 14.10 12.71 -20.96
C GLU A 151 12.79 13.51 -20.97
N ARG A 152 11.94 13.28 -19.99
CA ARG A 152 10.66 14.01 -19.77
C ARG A 152 10.74 14.99 -18.62
N HIS A 153 11.79 14.91 -17.81
CA HIS A 153 11.88 15.61 -16.55
C HIS A 153 10.61 15.39 -15.69
N ALA A 154 10.25 14.12 -15.52
CA ALA A 154 8.99 13.72 -14.89
C ALA A 154 9.12 12.38 -14.14
N MET A 155 8.26 12.21 -13.14
CA MET A 155 7.92 10.90 -12.57
C MET A 155 6.74 10.34 -13.36
N VAL A 156 6.89 9.11 -13.90
CA VAL A 156 5.83 8.44 -14.66
C VAL A 156 5.34 7.25 -13.88
N GLY A 157 4.10 7.32 -13.42
CA GLY A 157 3.47 6.33 -12.56
C GLY A 157 2.63 5.31 -13.31
N SER A 158 2.60 4.11 -12.78
CA SER A 158 1.64 3.06 -13.14
C SER A 158 1.06 2.44 -11.87
N THR A 159 -0.26 2.30 -11.81
CA THR A 159 -0.91 1.59 -10.71
C THR A 159 -0.63 0.10 -10.85
N VAL A 160 0.09 -0.47 -9.88
CA VAL A 160 0.48 -1.88 -9.85
C VAL A 160 -0.47 -2.73 -9.02
N LEU A 161 -1.20 -2.10 -8.11
CA LEU A 161 -2.26 -2.72 -7.33
C LEU A 161 -3.37 -1.69 -7.06
N ASP A 162 -4.61 -2.08 -7.31
CA ASP A 162 -5.80 -1.33 -6.96
C ASP A 162 -6.82 -2.31 -6.38
N ALA A 163 -6.99 -2.27 -5.07
CA ALA A 163 -7.93 -3.12 -4.34
C ALA A 163 -8.93 -2.24 -3.59
N SER A 164 -10.17 -2.21 -4.08
CA SER A 164 -11.29 -1.51 -3.47
C SER A 164 -12.27 -2.48 -2.80
N GLY A 165 -13.05 -2.00 -1.84
CA GLY A 165 -14.01 -2.82 -1.08
C GLY A 165 -13.34 -3.84 -0.16
N ILE A 166 -12.08 -3.63 0.18
CA ILE A 166 -11.32 -4.48 1.10
C ILE A 166 -11.57 -4.10 2.56
N ASN A 167 -11.21 -5.01 3.46
CA ASN A 167 -11.05 -4.70 4.88
C ASN A 167 -9.56 -4.78 5.22
N TYR A 168 -8.91 -3.64 5.33
CA TYR A 168 -7.50 -3.57 5.67
C TYR A 168 -7.30 -4.01 7.13
N VAL A 169 -6.46 -5.00 7.36
CA VAL A 169 -6.27 -5.62 8.68
C VAL A 169 -5.09 -5.03 9.42
N GLY A 170 -4.05 -4.63 8.72
CA GLY A 170 -2.86 -4.03 9.34
C GLY A 170 -1.58 -4.22 8.54
N THR A 171 -0.52 -3.61 9.03
CA THR A 171 0.84 -3.75 8.50
C THR A 171 1.81 -4.06 9.63
N THR A 172 2.89 -4.76 9.31
CA THR A 172 4.02 -4.88 10.23
C THR A 172 4.85 -3.61 10.14
N GLN A 173 4.99 -2.90 11.24
CA GLN A 173 5.97 -1.80 11.34
C GLN A 173 7.36 -2.40 11.55
N ARG A 174 8.36 -1.84 10.87
CA ARG A 174 9.77 -2.12 11.11
C ARG A 174 10.33 -1.10 12.07
#